data_048bf4c23176555ddf8d91362f1ec115
#
_entry.id   048bf4c23176555ddf8d91362f1ec115
#
_cell.length_a   1.000
_cell.length_b   1.000
_cell.length_c   1.000
_cell.angle_alpha   90.00
_cell.angle_beta   90.00
_cell.angle_gamma   90.00
#
_symmetry.space_group_name_H-M   'P 1'
#
loop_
_entity.id
_entity.type
_entity.pdbx_description
1 polymer ?
#
loop_
_entity_poly.entity_id
_entity_poly.type
_entity_poly.pdbx_seq_one_letter_code
_entity_poly.pdbx_strand_id
1 'polypeptide(L)' 'MPLQHTIKAVIRPGDESGYVAECLEVPVVTQGRTLDEVTHNLRAAVALHLDGEDLTALGLAQSSTILVTYEMEASPATA' A
#
# COMPACT_ATOMS: atom_id res chain seq x y z
N MET A 1 -2.81 -18.81 -16.40
CA MET A 1 -1.90 -17.95 -15.63
C MET A 1 -2.30 -18.00 -14.17
N PRO A 2 -1.35 -18.14 -13.26
CA PRO A 2 -1.69 -18.09 -11.83
C PRO A 2 -2.18 -16.71 -11.44
N LEU A 3 -3.10 -16.69 -10.48
CA LEU A 3 -3.58 -15.43 -9.93
C LEU A 3 -2.52 -14.84 -8.99
N GLN A 4 -2.50 -13.52 -8.91
CA GLN A 4 -1.59 -12.83 -8.03
C GLN A 4 -2.11 -12.87 -6.60
N HIS A 5 -1.26 -13.28 -5.67
CA HIS A 5 -1.60 -13.38 -4.26
C HIS A 5 -1.12 -12.18 -3.44
N THR A 6 -0.35 -11.31 -4.04
CA THR A 6 0.27 -10.20 -3.32
C THR A 6 0.01 -8.90 -4.04
N ILE A 7 -0.50 -7.94 -3.30
CA ILE A 7 -0.60 -6.55 -3.74
C ILE A 7 0.57 -5.82 -3.09
N LYS A 8 1.43 -5.24 -3.91
CA LYS A 8 2.60 -4.53 -3.41
C LYS A 8 2.28 -3.06 -3.23
N ALA A 9 2.68 -2.53 -2.09
CA ALA A 9 2.47 -1.12 -1.77
C ALA A 9 3.77 -0.54 -1.23
N VAL A 10 3.99 0.74 -1.52
CA VAL A 10 5.16 1.47 -1.04
C VAL A 10 4.66 2.60 -0.14
N ILE A 11 5.22 2.68 1.06
CA ILE A 11 4.99 3.80 1.97
C ILE A 11 6.25 4.66 1.97
N ARG A 12 6.06 5.96 1.79
CA ARG A 12 7.18 6.92 1.80
C ARG A 12 6.77 8.15 2.59
N PRO A 13 7.75 8.92 3.09
CA PRO A 13 7.44 10.18 3.76
C PRO A 13 6.71 11.14 2.83
N GLY A 14 5.76 11.88 3.38
CA GLY A 14 5.07 12.92 2.64
C GLY A 14 5.97 14.15 2.45
N ASP A 15 5.50 15.08 1.63
CA ASP A 15 6.30 16.25 1.27
C ASP A 15 6.56 17.16 2.48
N GLU A 16 5.58 17.35 3.33
CA GLU A 16 5.73 18.20 4.50
C GLU A 16 5.80 17.38 5.78
N SER A 17 4.87 16.45 5.94
CA SER A 17 4.82 15.61 7.12
C SER A 17 3.99 14.38 6.80
N GLY A 18 4.00 13.41 7.71
CA GLY A 18 3.21 12.21 7.55
C GLY A 18 3.76 11.27 6.48
N TYR A 19 2.89 10.43 5.97
CA TYR A 19 3.28 9.35 5.06
C TYR A 19 2.27 9.19 3.95
N VAL A 20 2.75 8.72 2.80
CA VAL A 20 1.92 8.41 1.63
C VAL A 20 2.15 6.93 1.31
N ALA A 21 1.06 6.22 1.02
CA ALA A 21 1.13 4.83 0.57
C ALA A 21 0.51 4.72 -0.82
N GLU A 22 1.18 3.97 -1.68
CA GLU A 22 0.75 3.78 -3.05
C GLU A 22 0.88 2.32 -3.43
N CYS A 23 -0.18 1.76 -4.03
CA CYS A 23 -0.15 0.40 -4.54
C CYS A 23 0.37 0.36 -5.97
N LEU A 24 0.99 -0.78 -6.33
CA LEU A 24 1.52 -0.96 -7.67
C LEU A 24 0.50 -1.61 -8.61
N GLU A 25 -0.27 -2.57 -8.09
CA GLU A 25 -1.20 -3.36 -8.92
C GLU A 25 -2.58 -2.75 -9.04
N VAL A 26 -2.98 -1.95 -8.06
CA VAL A 26 -4.30 -1.31 -8.05
C VAL A 26 -4.12 0.19 -7.86
N PRO A 27 -5.05 1.01 -8.39
CA PRO A 27 -4.90 2.47 -8.33
C PRO A 27 -5.36 3.02 -6.97
N VAL A 28 -4.65 2.65 -5.92
CA VAL A 28 -4.93 3.10 -4.56
C VAL A 28 -3.76 3.92 -4.06
N VAL A 29 -4.06 5.15 -3.65
CA VAL A 29 -3.10 6.04 -2.99
C VAL A 29 -3.78 6.58 -1.76
N THR A 30 -3.11 6.53 -0.62
CA THR A 30 -3.64 7.05 0.62
C THR A 30 -2.54 7.71 1.43
N GLN A 31 -2.91 8.31 2.55
CA GLN A 31 -1.96 9.02 3.41
C GLN A 31 -2.36 8.86 4.86
N GLY A 32 -1.43 9.18 5.74
CA GLY A 32 -1.66 9.14 7.17
C GLY A 32 -0.58 9.94 7.88
N ARG A 33 -0.86 10.35 9.12
CA ARG A 33 0.10 11.14 9.89
C ARG A 33 1.17 10.29 10.55
N THR A 34 0.86 9.02 10.79
CA THR A 34 1.79 8.07 11.38
C THR A 34 1.84 6.82 10.51
N LEU A 35 2.85 5.97 10.74
CA LEU A 35 2.92 4.68 10.05
C LEU A 35 1.70 3.82 10.33
N ASP A 36 1.23 3.80 11.58
CA ASP A 36 0.05 3.03 11.94
C ASP A 36 -1.18 3.55 11.20
N GLU A 37 -1.33 4.87 11.14
CA GLU A 37 -2.48 5.47 10.46
C GLU A 37 -2.46 5.20 8.96
N VAL A 38 -1.31 5.40 8.30
CA VAL A 38 -1.24 5.16 6.86
C VAL A 38 -1.42 3.68 6.53
N THR A 39 -0.94 2.79 7.37
CA THR A 39 -1.13 1.36 7.19
C THR A 39 -2.61 0.99 7.32
N HIS A 40 -3.28 1.53 8.34
CA HIS A 40 -4.70 1.32 8.52
C HIS A 40 -5.50 1.85 7.33
N ASN A 41 -5.18 3.06 6.89
CA ASN A 41 -5.87 3.68 5.76
C ASN A 41 -5.61 2.91 4.47
N LEU A 42 -4.41 2.37 4.29
CA LEU A 42 -4.07 1.56 3.13
C LEU A 42 -4.93 0.30 3.08
N ARG A 43 -5.04 -0.41 4.19
CA ARG A 43 -5.86 -1.62 4.25
C ARG A 43 -7.32 -1.31 3.94
N ALA A 44 -7.84 -0.23 4.51
CA ALA A 44 -9.22 0.17 4.29
C ALA A 44 -9.47 0.58 2.83
N ALA A 45 -8.53 1.33 2.25
CA ALA A 45 -8.67 1.79 0.87
C ALA A 45 -8.59 0.64 -0.13
N VAL A 46 -7.69 -0.32 0.11
CA VAL A 46 -7.60 -1.51 -0.75
C VAL A 46 -8.89 -2.34 -0.63
N ALA A 47 -9.37 -2.56 0.60
CA ALA A 47 -10.59 -3.32 0.81
C ALA A 47 -11.78 -2.67 0.09
N LEU A 48 -11.88 -1.35 0.19
CA LEU A 48 -12.95 -0.62 -0.48
C LEU A 48 -12.83 -0.69 -2.00
N HIS A 49 -11.61 -0.58 -2.53
CA HIS A 49 -11.37 -0.67 -3.97
C HIS A 49 -11.76 -2.05 -4.51
N LEU A 50 -11.48 -3.10 -3.75
CA LEU A 50 -11.76 -4.47 -4.17
C LEU A 50 -13.21 -4.90 -3.91
N ASP A 51 -13.95 -4.13 -3.13
CA ASP A 51 -15.33 -4.46 -2.78
C ASP A 51 -16.19 -4.42 -4.04
N GLY A 52 -16.90 -5.52 -4.29
CA GLY A 52 -17.76 -5.64 -5.47
C GLY A 52 -17.01 -5.90 -6.77
N GLU A 53 -15.68 -5.93 -6.76
CA GLU A 53 -14.90 -6.19 -7.95
C GLU A 53 -14.74 -7.69 -8.19
N ASP A 54 -14.60 -8.06 -9.45
CA ASP A 54 -14.25 -9.43 -9.81
C ASP A 54 -12.73 -9.57 -9.69
N LEU A 55 -12.29 -10.14 -8.58
CA LEU A 55 -10.86 -10.27 -8.30
C LEU A 55 -10.13 -11.09 -9.37
N THR A 56 -10.79 -12.10 -9.90
CA THR A 56 -10.22 -12.92 -10.96
C THR A 56 -9.98 -12.08 -12.23
N ALA A 57 -10.92 -11.21 -12.56
CA ALA A 57 -10.77 -10.33 -13.71
C ALA A 57 -9.63 -9.33 -13.51
N LEU A 58 -9.32 -8.99 -12.25
CA LEU A 58 -8.19 -8.13 -11.93
C LEU A 58 -6.87 -8.90 -11.85
N GLY A 59 -6.90 -10.21 -12.01
CA GLY A 59 -5.71 -11.05 -11.88
C GLY A 59 -5.31 -11.30 -10.44
N LEU A 60 -6.23 -11.14 -9.51
CA LEU A 60 -5.98 -11.29 -8.08
C LEU A 60 -6.67 -12.52 -7.52
N ALA A 61 -6.04 -13.16 -6.54
CA ALA A 61 -6.66 -14.22 -5.78
C ALA A 61 -7.63 -13.61 -4.76
N GLN A 62 -8.61 -14.41 -4.30
CA GLN A 62 -9.61 -13.94 -3.35
C GLN A 62 -9.03 -13.59 -1.98
N SER A 63 -7.93 -14.24 -1.62
CA SER A 63 -7.23 -13.95 -0.37
C SER A 63 -5.85 -13.42 -0.70
N SER A 64 -5.78 -12.14 -1.05
CA SER A 64 -4.50 -11.51 -1.37
C SER A 64 -3.88 -10.89 -0.13
N THR A 65 -2.57 -10.89 -0.11
CA THR A 65 -1.78 -10.26 0.94
C THR A 65 -1.29 -8.91 0.44
N ILE A 66 -1.27 -7.93 1.32
CA ILE A 66 -0.65 -6.64 0.99
C ILE A 66 0.77 -6.67 1.54
N LEU A 67 1.74 -6.63 0.64
CA LEU A 67 3.15 -6.54 1.01
C LEU A 67 3.54 -5.06 0.98
N VAL A 68 3.98 -4.56 2.12
CA VAL A 68 4.28 -3.14 2.27
C VAL A 68 5.78 -2.95 2.37
N THR A 69 6.31 -2.06 1.53
CA THR A 69 7.70 -1.63 1.58
C THR A 69 7.72 -0.21 2.11
N TYR A 70 8.52 0.05 3.12
CA TYR A 70 8.66 1.37 3.69
C TYR A 70 9.97 1.98 3.25
N GLU A 71 9.90 3.12 2.56
CA GLU A 71 11.07 3.88 2.18
C GLU A 71 11.40 4.89 3.27
N MET A 72 12.61 4.90 3.72
CA MET A 72 13.07 5.90 4.66
C MET A 72 14.35 6.52 4.12
N GLU A 73 14.56 7.77 4.46
CA GLU A 73 15.74 8.47 4.03
C GLU A 73 16.96 7.94 4.75
N ALA A 74 17.98 7.59 3.97
CA ALA A 74 19.25 7.13 4.54
C ALA A 74 20.17 8.34 4.68
N SER A 75 20.49 8.68 5.92
CA SER A 75 21.38 9.79 6.19
C SER A 75 22.64 9.25 6.86
N PRO A 76 23.82 9.82 6.57
CA PRO A 76 25.03 9.40 7.26
C PRO A 76 24.90 9.71 8.76
N ALA A 77 25.44 8.83 9.57
CA ALA A 77 25.50 9.10 11.01
C ALA A 77 26.42 10.29 11.22
N THR A 78 25.89 11.34 11.81
CA THR A 78 26.67 12.52 12.09
C THR A 78 26.97 12.62 13.57
N ALA A 79 28.14 13.03 13.85
CA ALA A 79 28.52 13.29 15.23
C ALA A 79 27.84 14.56 15.73
#